data_af30dbefa9e9a94f3e0ae9c119c4c5e9
#
_entry.id   af30dbefa9e9a94f3e0ae9c119c4c5e9
#
_cell.length_a   1.000
_cell.length_b   1.000
_cell.length_c   1.000
_cell.angle_alpha   90.00
_cell.angle_beta   90.00
_cell.angle_gamma   90.00
#
_symmetry.space_group_name_H-M   'P 1'
#
loop_
_entity.id
_entity.type
_entity.pdbx_description
1 polymer ?
#
loop_
_entity_poly.entity_id
_entity_poly.type
_entity_poly.pdbx_seq_one_letter_code
_entity_poly.pdbx_strand_id
1 'polypeptide(L)'
;VWYDSDEATKAREQLSNDALQHAIETTFPKRLGKLTRVVARASFPIKRQHAKRYIGKRLALIGDAAHVVHPLAGQGLNIGLHDADTLAELIIKGRDPGDHISLHRFECQRRLANQAMIAATDSFHHLFTGAKPLRQLGDLSLHLAERVPFAKRMMMQQANGLNPFKVG
;
A
#
# COMPACT_ATOMS: atom_id res chain seq x y z
N VAL A 1 14.07 -3.55 2.42
CA VAL A 1 12.95 -3.95 3.30
C VAL A 1 12.66 -5.43 3.04
N TRP A 2 12.50 -6.21 4.10
CA TRP A 2 12.22 -7.65 4.03
C TRP A 2 10.89 -7.92 4.73
N TYR A 3 9.90 -8.40 4.01
CA TYR A 3 8.61 -8.81 4.53
C TYR A 3 8.61 -10.32 4.77
N ASP A 4 8.16 -10.75 5.95
CA ASP A 4 8.07 -12.16 6.28
C ASP A 4 6.99 -12.43 7.35
N SER A 5 6.79 -13.70 7.72
CA SER A 5 5.94 -14.06 8.83
C SER A 5 6.48 -13.54 10.17
N ASP A 6 5.60 -13.37 11.14
CA ASP A 6 6.00 -12.91 12.49
C ASP A 6 7.03 -13.85 13.13
N GLU A 7 6.88 -15.17 12.91
CA GLU A 7 7.81 -16.18 13.45
C GLU A 7 9.19 -16.06 12.79
N ALA A 8 9.24 -15.94 11.47
CA ALA A 8 10.49 -15.80 10.75
C ALA A 8 11.18 -14.45 11.08
N THR A 9 10.41 -13.39 11.28
CA THR A 9 10.93 -12.08 11.71
C THR A 9 11.55 -12.17 13.09
N LYS A 10 10.86 -12.76 14.06
CA LYS A 10 11.38 -12.98 15.42
C LYS A 10 12.65 -13.83 15.41
N ALA A 11 12.71 -14.88 14.60
CA ALA A 11 13.91 -15.69 14.46
C ALA A 11 15.08 -14.86 13.92
N ARG A 12 14.85 -13.97 12.93
CA ARG A 12 15.91 -13.09 12.40
C ARG A 12 16.33 -12.00 13.36
N GLU A 13 15.47 -11.51 14.21
CA GLU A 13 15.84 -10.56 15.27
C GLU A 13 16.87 -11.10 16.23
N GLN A 14 16.91 -12.43 16.44
CA GLN A 14 17.87 -13.09 17.30
C GLN A 14 19.23 -13.37 16.62
N LEU A 15 19.35 -13.20 15.31
CA LEU A 15 20.58 -13.41 14.59
C LEU A 15 21.64 -12.36 14.96
N SER A 16 22.91 -12.74 14.96
CA SER A 16 24.01 -11.78 14.94
C SER A 16 24.00 -10.97 13.63
N ASN A 17 24.71 -9.83 13.60
CA ASN A 17 24.78 -9.02 12.38
C ASN A 17 25.41 -9.81 11.22
N ASP A 18 26.41 -10.64 11.49
CA ASP A 18 27.07 -11.48 10.45
C ASP A 18 26.12 -12.56 9.93
N ALA A 19 25.38 -13.22 10.81
CA ALA A 19 24.40 -14.22 10.44
C ALA A 19 23.23 -13.59 9.63
N LEU A 20 22.78 -12.41 10.01
CA LEU A 20 21.76 -11.67 9.26
C LEU A 20 22.29 -11.21 7.90
N GLN A 21 23.53 -10.72 7.81
CA GLN A 21 24.17 -10.39 6.54
C GLN A 21 24.21 -11.60 5.61
N HIS A 22 24.63 -12.75 6.11
CA HIS A 22 24.65 -13.98 5.33
C HIS A 22 23.26 -14.40 4.86
N ALA A 23 22.24 -14.30 5.73
CA ALA A 23 20.84 -14.59 5.37
C ALA A 23 20.32 -13.65 4.27
N ILE A 24 20.67 -12.37 4.31
CA ILE A 24 20.32 -11.41 3.25
C ILE A 24 21.04 -11.78 1.93
N GLU A 25 22.33 -12.05 1.96
CA GLU A 25 23.11 -12.38 0.76
C GLU A 25 22.68 -13.68 0.08
N THR A 26 22.15 -14.63 0.85
CA THR A 26 21.62 -15.89 0.31
C THR A 26 20.20 -15.77 -0.23
N THR A 27 19.41 -14.86 0.31
CA THR A 27 17.98 -14.71 -0.05
C THR A 27 17.78 -13.75 -1.20
N PHE A 28 18.54 -12.66 -1.26
CA PHE A 28 18.36 -11.62 -2.28
C PHE A 28 19.30 -11.78 -3.47
N PRO A 29 18.86 -11.36 -4.68
CA PRO A 29 19.72 -11.41 -5.87
C PRO A 29 20.99 -10.58 -5.67
N LYS A 30 22.14 -11.12 -6.07
CA LYS A 30 23.47 -10.49 -5.94
C LYS A 30 23.69 -9.28 -6.88
N ARG A 31 22.64 -8.66 -7.38
CA ARG A 31 22.72 -7.54 -8.35
C ARG A 31 23.41 -6.29 -7.79
N LEU A 32 23.37 -6.09 -6.48
CA LEU A 32 23.93 -4.93 -5.78
C LEU A 32 25.33 -5.20 -5.19
N GLY A 33 25.93 -6.36 -5.50
CA GLY A 33 27.21 -6.76 -4.95
C GLY A 33 27.08 -7.38 -3.55
N LYS A 34 28.21 -7.45 -2.83
CA LYS A 34 28.27 -7.97 -1.47
C LYS A 34 27.90 -6.88 -0.45
N LEU A 35 27.19 -7.27 0.60
CA LEU A 35 26.99 -6.42 1.75
C LEU A 35 28.31 -6.27 2.51
N THR A 36 28.67 -5.07 2.89
CA THR A 36 29.86 -4.82 3.69
C THR A 36 29.61 -4.99 5.18
N ARG A 37 28.46 -4.51 5.66
CA ARG A 37 28.04 -4.66 7.06
C ARG A 37 26.56 -4.34 7.25
N VAL A 38 25.94 -4.86 8.29
CA VAL A 38 24.64 -4.43 8.80
C VAL A 38 24.87 -3.30 9.81
N VAL A 39 24.43 -2.09 9.47
CA VAL A 39 24.65 -0.89 10.32
C VAL A 39 23.58 -0.81 11.41
N ALA A 40 22.31 -1.04 11.03
CA ALA A 40 21.18 -1.04 11.94
C ALA A 40 20.09 -1.93 11.39
N ARG A 41 19.23 -2.43 12.26
CA ARG A 41 18.02 -3.17 11.92
C ARG A 41 16.89 -2.75 12.85
N ALA A 42 15.67 -2.81 12.32
CA ALA A 42 14.45 -2.65 13.08
C ALA A 42 13.37 -3.51 12.44
N SER A 43 12.44 -3.99 13.23
CA SER A 43 11.24 -4.68 12.73
C SER A 43 9.99 -4.01 13.26
N PHE A 44 8.93 -4.06 12.47
CA PHE A 44 7.63 -3.52 12.83
C PHE A 44 6.54 -4.49 12.40
N PRO A 45 5.54 -4.76 13.23
CA PRO A 45 4.39 -5.54 12.81
C PRO A 45 3.60 -4.74 11.77
N ILE A 46 3.33 -5.35 10.62
CA ILE A 46 2.45 -4.76 9.62
C ILE A 46 1.01 -5.00 10.05
N LYS A 47 0.32 -3.94 10.43
CA LYS A 47 -1.08 -4.00 10.81
C LYS A 47 -1.93 -3.31 9.75
N ARG A 48 -2.93 -4.01 9.25
CA ARG A 48 -3.97 -3.38 8.44
C ARG A 48 -4.98 -2.71 9.36
N GLN A 49 -5.25 -1.45 9.12
CA GLN A 49 -6.26 -0.70 9.85
C GLN A 49 -7.11 0.11 8.88
N HIS A 50 -8.39 0.24 9.21
CA HIS A 50 -9.32 1.09 8.48
C HIS A 50 -10.31 1.69 9.46
N ALA A 51 -10.32 3.00 9.59
CA ALA A 51 -11.20 3.70 10.51
C ALA A 51 -12.66 3.48 10.11
N LYS A 52 -13.52 3.27 11.09
CA LYS A 52 -14.96 3.12 10.87
C LYS A 52 -15.59 4.41 10.31
N ARG A 53 -15.05 5.55 10.71
CA ARG A 53 -15.44 6.89 10.25
C ARG A 53 -14.19 7.73 10.01
N TYR A 54 -14.22 8.54 8.95
CA TYR A 54 -13.11 9.45 8.61
C TYR A 54 -13.35 10.87 9.16
N ILE A 55 -14.57 11.16 9.61
CA ILE A 55 -14.93 12.49 10.08
C ILE A 55 -15.51 12.48 11.49
N GLY A 56 -15.36 13.60 12.18
CA GLY A 56 -15.99 13.95 13.45
C GLY A 56 -16.49 15.40 13.43
N LYS A 57 -16.83 15.94 14.60
CA LYS A 57 -17.19 17.34 14.73
C LYS A 57 -15.99 18.22 14.41
N ARG A 58 -16.01 18.86 13.21
CA ARG A 58 -14.93 19.70 12.69
C ARG A 58 -13.58 19.00 12.61
N LEU A 59 -13.58 17.69 12.32
CA LEU A 59 -12.40 16.84 12.28
C LEU A 59 -12.48 15.93 11.06
N ALA A 60 -11.33 15.75 10.40
CA ALA A 60 -11.13 14.73 9.37
C ALA A 60 -9.86 13.92 9.67
N LEU A 61 -9.90 12.62 9.41
CA LEU A 61 -8.76 11.71 9.41
C LEU A 61 -8.29 11.52 7.97
N ILE A 62 -6.99 11.59 7.74
CA ILE A 62 -6.35 11.36 6.44
C ILE A 62 -5.14 10.43 6.60
N GLY A 63 -4.73 9.78 5.53
CA GLY A 63 -3.56 8.91 5.50
C GLY A 63 -3.64 7.80 6.54
N ASP A 64 -2.53 7.48 7.18
CA ASP A 64 -2.42 6.39 8.15
C ASP A 64 -3.33 6.54 9.38
N ALA A 65 -3.76 7.75 9.71
CA ALA A 65 -4.77 7.98 10.76
C ALA A 65 -6.15 7.43 10.36
N ALA A 66 -6.46 7.41 9.08
CA ALA A 66 -7.71 6.89 8.53
C ALA A 66 -7.60 5.43 8.07
N HIS A 67 -6.47 5.07 7.48
CA HIS A 67 -6.26 3.74 6.91
C HIS A 67 -4.78 3.37 6.82
N VAL A 68 -4.45 2.17 7.22
CA VAL A 68 -3.14 1.55 6.99
C VAL A 68 -3.34 0.38 6.03
N VAL A 69 -2.76 0.49 4.85
CA VAL A 69 -2.83 -0.54 3.81
C VAL A 69 -1.59 -1.42 3.84
N HIS A 70 -1.70 -2.63 3.29
CA HIS A 70 -0.55 -3.52 3.19
C HIS A 70 0.51 -2.91 2.25
N PRO A 71 1.79 -2.86 2.66
CA PRO A 71 2.84 -2.12 1.94
C PRO A 71 3.29 -2.78 0.62
N LEU A 72 2.70 -3.91 0.21
CA LEU A 72 3.06 -4.65 -1.00
C LEU A 72 3.14 -3.79 -2.27
N ALA A 73 2.31 -2.78 -2.37
CA ALA A 73 2.28 -1.91 -3.55
C ALA A 73 2.92 -0.53 -3.32
N GLY A 74 3.44 -0.24 -2.12
CA GLY A 74 3.99 1.09 -1.78
C GLY A 74 2.96 2.23 -1.88
N GLN A 75 1.66 1.93 -1.90
CA GLN A 75 0.59 2.88 -2.20
C GLN A 75 0.12 3.70 -0.99
N GLY A 76 0.55 3.38 0.24
CA GLY A 76 0.07 4.06 1.45
C GLY A 76 0.23 5.58 1.38
N LEU A 77 1.41 6.06 1.01
CA LEU A 77 1.66 7.49 0.83
C LEU A 77 0.78 8.11 -0.26
N ASN A 78 0.65 7.45 -1.40
CA ASN A 78 -0.15 7.97 -2.52
C ASN A 78 -1.63 8.10 -2.14
N ILE A 79 -2.18 7.12 -1.43
CA ILE A 79 -3.56 7.16 -0.93
C ILE A 79 -3.73 8.30 0.06
N GLY A 80 -2.77 8.49 0.98
CA GLY A 80 -2.79 9.62 1.92
C GLY A 80 -2.69 11.00 1.25
N LEU A 81 -1.89 11.13 0.20
CA LEU A 81 -1.82 12.36 -0.61
C LEU A 81 -3.16 12.64 -1.32
N HIS A 82 -3.80 11.62 -1.88
CA HIS A 82 -5.15 11.78 -2.45
C HIS A 82 -6.21 12.17 -1.43
N ASP A 83 -6.09 11.70 -0.17
CA ASP A 83 -6.96 12.18 0.90
C ASP A 83 -6.76 13.67 1.15
N ALA A 84 -5.50 14.11 1.23
CA ALA A 84 -5.15 15.51 1.44
C ALA A 84 -5.65 16.40 0.30
N ASP A 85 -5.44 16.02 -0.95
CA ASP A 85 -5.92 16.75 -2.13
C ASP A 85 -7.44 16.87 -2.13
N THR A 86 -8.15 15.76 -1.89
CA THR A 86 -9.62 15.76 -1.86
C THR A 86 -10.14 16.66 -0.74
N LEU A 87 -9.53 16.60 0.44
CA LEU A 87 -9.92 17.45 1.56
C LEU A 87 -9.64 18.92 1.26
N ALA A 88 -8.48 19.25 0.70
CA ALA A 88 -8.09 20.60 0.32
C ALA A 88 -9.07 21.20 -0.71
N GLU A 89 -9.42 20.43 -1.76
CA GLU A 89 -10.41 20.91 -2.76
C GLU A 89 -11.76 21.24 -2.13
N LEU A 90 -12.24 20.44 -1.19
CA LEU A 90 -13.52 20.66 -0.54
C LEU A 90 -13.48 21.86 0.42
N ILE A 91 -12.36 22.04 1.12
CA ILE A 91 -12.14 23.21 1.99
C ILE A 91 -12.10 24.50 1.18
N ILE A 92 -11.38 24.53 0.06
CA ILE A 92 -11.25 25.71 -0.80
C ILE A 92 -12.61 26.12 -1.40
N LYS A 93 -13.44 25.14 -1.77
CA LYS A 93 -14.78 25.38 -2.32
C LYS A 93 -15.82 25.72 -1.26
N GLY A 94 -15.57 25.41 0.00
CA GLY A 94 -16.46 25.66 1.13
C GLY A 94 -16.22 27.01 1.78
N ARG A 95 -17.22 27.51 2.50
CA ARG A 95 -17.09 28.72 3.32
C ARG A 95 -16.51 28.45 4.70
N ASP A 96 -16.79 27.29 5.26
CA ASP A 96 -16.30 26.83 6.55
C ASP A 96 -15.54 25.49 6.38
N PRO A 97 -14.22 25.46 6.69
CA PRO A 97 -13.42 24.22 6.60
C PRO A 97 -13.96 23.07 7.44
N GLY A 98 -14.67 23.35 8.52
CA GLY A 98 -15.26 22.36 9.41
C GLY A 98 -16.73 22.03 9.12
N ASP A 99 -17.27 22.50 7.98
CA ASP A 99 -18.65 22.24 7.58
C ASP A 99 -18.90 20.74 7.42
N HIS A 100 -19.98 20.27 8.04
CA HIS A 100 -20.34 18.85 8.05
C HIS A 100 -20.62 18.29 6.65
N ILE A 101 -21.21 19.11 5.75
CA ILE A 101 -21.55 18.66 4.39
C ILE A 101 -20.26 18.39 3.60
N SER A 102 -19.30 19.30 3.67
CA SER A 102 -17.99 19.16 3.01
C SER A 102 -17.22 17.96 3.57
N LEU A 103 -17.17 17.83 4.90
CA LEU A 103 -16.51 16.69 5.54
C LEU A 103 -17.18 15.36 5.19
N HIS A 104 -18.51 15.31 5.14
CA HIS A 104 -19.23 14.11 4.76
C HIS A 104 -18.97 13.71 3.29
N ARG A 105 -18.90 14.68 2.38
CA ARG A 105 -18.51 14.42 0.98
C ARG A 105 -17.10 13.84 0.89
N PHE A 106 -16.16 14.40 1.65
CA PHE A 106 -14.82 13.85 1.78
C PHE A 106 -14.84 12.37 2.23
N GLU A 107 -15.53 12.07 3.32
CA GLU A 107 -15.64 10.71 3.84
C GLU A 107 -16.20 9.74 2.79
N CYS A 108 -17.31 10.09 2.15
CA CYS A 108 -17.93 9.25 1.13
C CYS A 108 -16.99 8.96 -0.04
N GLN A 109 -16.33 9.98 -0.57
CA GLN A 109 -15.43 9.83 -1.71
C GLN A 109 -14.18 9.02 -1.35
N ARG A 110 -13.52 9.39 -0.26
CA ARG A 110 -12.24 8.77 0.08
C ARG A 110 -12.38 7.38 0.65
N ARG A 111 -13.38 7.17 1.52
CA ARG A 111 -13.59 5.87 2.15
C ARG A 111 -13.91 4.79 1.13
N LEU A 112 -14.76 5.09 0.13
CA LEU A 112 -15.06 4.15 -0.94
C LEU A 112 -13.81 3.82 -1.79
N ALA A 113 -13.06 4.85 -2.19
CA ALA A 113 -11.83 4.68 -2.96
C ALA A 113 -10.77 3.88 -2.19
N ASN A 114 -10.60 4.18 -0.91
CA ASN A 114 -9.62 3.51 -0.05
C ASN A 114 -10.03 2.05 0.23
N GLN A 115 -11.32 1.77 0.43
CA GLN A 115 -11.83 0.39 0.54
C GLN A 115 -11.58 -0.42 -0.73
N ALA A 116 -11.82 0.16 -1.90
CA ALA A 116 -11.55 -0.51 -3.17
C ALA A 116 -10.05 -0.81 -3.34
N MET A 117 -9.17 0.12 -2.96
CA MET A 117 -7.72 -0.08 -3.01
C MET A 117 -7.27 -1.17 -2.03
N ILE A 118 -7.79 -1.17 -0.79
CA ILE A 118 -7.50 -2.20 0.20
C ILE A 118 -7.94 -3.57 -0.32
N ALA A 119 -9.16 -3.68 -0.84
CA ALA A 119 -9.68 -4.93 -1.40
C ALA A 119 -8.86 -5.43 -2.59
N ALA A 120 -8.42 -4.53 -3.47
CA ALA A 120 -7.54 -4.88 -4.59
C ALA A 120 -6.18 -5.41 -4.09
N THR A 121 -5.55 -4.71 -3.14
CA THR A 121 -4.25 -5.11 -2.56
C THR A 121 -4.35 -6.45 -1.84
N ASP A 122 -5.42 -6.67 -1.07
CA ASP A 122 -5.67 -7.94 -0.40
C ASP A 122 -5.90 -9.08 -1.41
N SER A 123 -6.65 -8.82 -2.47
CA SER A 123 -6.88 -9.82 -3.53
C SER A 123 -5.57 -10.22 -4.21
N PHE A 124 -4.70 -9.25 -4.50
CA PHE A 124 -3.35 -9.52 -5.00
C PHE A 124 -2.54 -10.34 -4.00
N HIS A 125 -2.54 -9.96 -2.72
CA HIS A 125 -1.83 -10.72 -1.70
C HIS A 125 -2.29 -12.17 -1.66
N HIS A 126 -3.60 -12.42 -1.58
CA HIS A 126 -4.17 -13.77 -1.57
C HIS A 126 -3.89 -14.57 -2.85
N LEU A 127 -3.86 -13.91 -4.00
CA LEU A 127 -3.58 -14.55 -5.28
C LEU A 127 -2.15 -15.09 -5.34
N PHE A 128 -1.17 -14.38 -4.77
CA PHE A 128 0.25 -14.75 -4.83
C PHE A 128 0.76 -15.52 -3.60
N THR A 129 0.10 -15.40 -2.44
CA THR A 129 0.49 -16.11 -1.22
C THR A 129 -0.42 -17.30 -0.90
N GLY A 130 -1.55 -17.43 -1.61
CA GLY A 130 -2.55 -18.48 -1.41
C GLY A 130 -2.10 -19.88 -1.85
N ALA A 131 -3.03 -20.83 -1.82
CA ALA A 131 -2.79 -22.22 -2.21
C ALA A 131 -2.29 -22.34 -3.66
N LYS A 132 -1.57 -23.43 -3.97
CA LYS A 132 -0.97 -23.68 -5.30
C LYS A 132 -1.87 -23.34 -6.51
N PRO A 133 -3.17 -23.69 -6.55
CA PRO A 133 -4.01 -23.37 -7.70
C PRO A 133 -4.25 -21.85 -7.86
N LEU A 134 -4.33 -21.10 -6.76
CA LEU A 134 -4.46 -19.65 -6.77
C LEU A 134 -3.19 -18.97 -7.31
N ARG A 135 -2.02 -19.45 -6.93
CA ARG A 135 -0.73 -18.97 -7.49
C ARG A 135 -0.61 -19.20 -8.99
N GLN A 136 -1.03 -20.36 -9.48
CA GLN A 136 -1.03 -20.65 -10.93
C GLN A 136 -1.95 -19.72 -11.70
N LEU A 137 -3.11 -19.38 -11.15
CA LEU A 137 -4.01 -18.36 -11.71
C LEU A 137 -3.37 -16.95 -11.68
N GLY A 138 -2.64 -16.63 -10.61
CA GLY A 138 -1.89 -15.38 -10.49
C GLY A 138 -0.82 -15.26 -11.57
N ASP A 139 0.00 -16.28 -11.74
CA ASP A 139 1.06 -16.32 -12.75
C ASP A 139 0.47 -16.23 -14.18
N LEU A 140 -0.62 -16.95 -14.45
CA LEU A 140 -1.31 -16.88 -15.73
C LEU A 140 -1.89 -15.48 -16.00
N SER A 141 -2.47 -14.84 -14.98
CA SER A 141 -3.03 -13.48 -15.09
C SER A 141 -1.96 -12.44 -15.37
N LEU A 142 -0.77 -12.57 -14.76
CA LEU A 142 0.38 -11.70 -15.06
C LEU A 142 0.88 -11.89 -16.48
N HIS A 143 1.05 -13.13 -16.95
CA HIS A 143 1.45 -13.41 -18.33
C HIS A 143 0.44 -12.87 -19.36
N LEU A 144 -0.85 -12.92 -19.05
CA LEU A 144 -1.90 -12.31 -19.88
C LEU A 144 -1.83 -10.78 -19.84
N ALA A 145 -1.63 -10.18 -18.65
CA ALA A 145 -1.52 -8.74 -18.49
C ALA A 145 -0.27 -8.17 -19.20
N GLU A 146 0.84 -8.90 -19.24
CA GLU A 146 2.04 -8.52 -20.00
C GLU A 146 1.78 -8.44 -21.51
N ARG A 147 0.88 -9.28 -22.04
CA ARG A 147 0.51 -9.32 -23.46
C ARG A 147 -0.52 -8.29 -23.88
N VAL A 148 -1.18 -7.63 -22.92
CA VAL A 148 -2.21 -6.61 -23.19
C VAL A 148 -1.64 -5.22 -22.86
N PRO A 149 -1.15 -4.45 -23.87
CA PRO A 149 -0.52 -3.14 -23.64
C PRO A 149 -1.40 -2.13 -22.90
N PHE A 150 -2.72 -2.24 -23.08
CA PHE A 150 -3.70 -1.38 -22.40
C PHE A 150 -3.75 -1.68 -20.89
N ALA A 151 -3.79 -2.95 -20.48
CA ALA A 151 -3.79 -3.34 -19.06
C ALA A 151 -2.50 -2.89 -18.37
N LYS A 152 -1.35 -3.05 -19.03
CA LYS A 152 -0.05 -2.58 -18.53
C LYS A 152 -0.03 -1.06 -18.34
N ARG A 153 -0.52 -0.28 -19.30
CA ARG A 153 -0.62 1.18 -19.18
C ARG A 153 -1.51 1.59 -18.01
N MET A 154 -2.67 0.97 -17.87
CA MET A 154 -3.62 1.26 -16.80
C MET A 154 -3.01 0.96 -15.42
N MET A 155 -2.34 -0.19 -15.26
CA MET A 155 -1.61 -0.53 -14.03
C MET A 155 -0.48 0.45 -13.73
N MET A 156 0.30 0.85 -14.73
CA MET A 156 1.38 1.83 -14.55
C MET A 156 0.85 3.22 -14.19
N GLN A 157 -0.23 3.67 -14.81
CA GLN A 157 -0.88 4.94 -14.48
C GLN A 157 -1.43 4.93 -13.05
N GLN A 158 -2.08 3.84 -12.66
CA GLN A 158 -2.57 3.64 -11.30
C GLN A 158 -1.41 3.63 -10.28
N ALA A 159 -0.32 2.94 -10.58
CA ALA A 159 0.87 2.88 -9.72
C ALA A 159 1.54 4.25 -9.55
N ASN A 160 1.51 5.08 -10.57
CA ASN A 160 2.05 6.45 -10.56
C ASN A 160 1.07 7.50 -9.98
N GLY A 161 -0.08 7.07 -9.44
CA GLY A 161 -1.09 7.98 -8.90
C GLY A 161 -1.84 8.80 -9.96
N LEU A 162 -1.64 8.49 -11.25
CA LEU A 162 -2.36 9.15 -12.34
C LEU A 162 -3.75 8.51 -12.47
N ASN A 163 -4.79 9.33 -12.37
CA ASN A 163 -6.16 8.86 -12.57
C ASN A 163 -6.39 8.61 -14.08
N PRO A 164 -6.55 7.36 -14.54
CA PRO A 164 -6.71 7.05 -15.97
C PRO A 164 -8.02 7.59 -16.55
N PHE A 165 -8.94 8.08 -15.71
CA PHE A 165 -10.24 8.61 -16.11
C PHE A 165 -10.34 10.15 -15.98
N LYS A 166 -9.30 10.84 -15.52
CA LYS A 166 -9.21 12.31 -15.65
C LYS A 166 -8.62 12.63 -17.03
N VAL A 167 -9.48 12.68 -18.03
CA VAL A 167 -9.18 13.42 -19.26
C VAL A 167 -9.33 14.88 -18.91
N GLY A 168 -8.26 15.66 -19.08
CA GLY A 168 -8.22 17.10 -18.85
C GLY A 168 -9.15 17.86 -19.80
#